data_9c729d6bc942f93e10f5cf183b037fbc
#
_entry.id   9c729d6bc942f93e10f5cf183b037fbc
#
_cell.length_a   1.000
_cell.length_b   1.000
_cell.length_c   1.000
_cell.angle_alpha   90.00
_cell.angle_beta   90.00
_cell.angle_gamma   90.00
#
_symmetry.space_group_name_H-M   'P 1'
#
loop_
_entity.id
_entity.type
_entity.pdbx_description
1 polymer ?
#
loop_
_entity_poly.entity_id
_entity_poly.type
_entity_poly.pdbx_seq_one_letter_code
_entity_poly.pdbx_strand_id
1 'polypeptide(L)'
;AGVVYRLFDSEGNKIADGTTDANGKVTFDNLKPGSYSYQEISTVDGYQLDETKYDFSLTSENLNVKVTRENKPIKGCLTVRKVDVTGSPLAGAELLLETSTDGKNWTEVGKITTDKTGIAQWDDLKIGAQYRITEVKAPAGYILLAEPLFTGTLDSTNPDVTITACNSAGFVLPFTGGTGFTSCFLFAALALMAGVYFCKKSYITKETN
;
A
#
# COMPACT_ATOMS: atom_id res chain seq x y z
N ALA A 1 16.37 -5.01 -15.41
CA ALA A 1 16.18 -6.16 -16.33
C ALA A 1 14.70 -6.47 -16.50
N GLY A 2 14.32 -7.07 -17.68
CA GLY A 2 12.97 -7.60 -17.89
C GLY A 2 11.95 -6.63 -18.51
N VAL A 3 12.32 -5.38 -18.76
CA VAL A 3 11.49 -4.43 -19.50
C VAL A 3 11.54 -4.76 -20.98
N VAL A 4 10.37 -4.78 -21.64
CA VAL A 4 10.28 -5.12 -23.07
C VAL A 4 9.99 -3.88 -23.89
N TYR A 5 10.85 -3.59 -24.85
CA TYR A 5 10.69 -2.54 -25.84
C TYR A 5 10.37 -3.11 -27.21
N ARG A 6 9.49 -2.42 -27.95
CA ARG A 6 9.19 -2.70 -29.33
C ARG A 6 9.74 -1.60 -30.22
N LEU A 7 10.45 -2.03 -31.27
CA LEU A 7 10.97 -1.16 -32.31
C LEU A 7 10.03 -1.16 -33.51
N PHE A 8 9.83 0.02 -34.09
CA PHE A 8 9.01 0.24 -35.29
C PHE A 8 9.79 0.97 -36.37
N ASP A 9 9.42 0.73 -37.62
CA ASP A 9 9.87 1.51 -38.77
C ASP A 9 9.14 2.86 -38.90
N SER A 10 9.49 3.64 -39.94
CA SER A 10 8.86 4.91 -40.23
C SER A 10 7.38 4.85 -40.62
N GLU A 11 6.88 3.67 -41.01
CA GLU A 11 5.48 3.40 -41.34
C GLU A 11 4.69 2.93 -40.14
N GLY A 12 5.36 2.67 -39.00
CA GLY A 12 4.75 2.18 -37.77
C GLY A 12 4.63 0.66 -37.70
N ASN A 13 5.25 -0.07 -38.63
CA ASN A 13 5.29 -1.53 -38.57
C ASN A 13 6.30 -2.01 -37.53
N LYS A 14 5.96 -3.09 -36.84
CA LYS A 14 6.87 -3.75 -35.89
C LYS A 14 8.08 -4.32 -36.62
N ILE A 15 9.28 -3.95 -36.15
CA ILE A 15 10.55 -4.55 -36.59
C ILE A 15 10.95 -5.70 -35.64
N ALA A 16 11.02 -5.41 -34.33
CA ALA A 16 11.47 -6.36 -33.32
C ALA A 16 10.95 -6.01 -31.94
N ASP A 17 10.95 -6.99 -31.04
CA ASP A 17 10.86 -6.81 -29.59
C ASP A 17 12.22 -7.15 -28.98
N GLY A 18 12.61 -6.41 -27.96
CA GLY A 18 13.83 -6.63 -27.19
C GLY A 18 13.59 -6.45 -25.71
N THR A 19 14.20 -7.34 -24.91
CA THR A 19 14.09 -7.30 -23.44
C THR A 19 15.38 -6.78 -22.83
N THR A 20 15.30 -5.92 -21.82
CA THR A 20 16.46 -5.41 -21.12
C THR A 20 17.16 -6.49 -20.30
N ASP A 21 18.47 -6.53 -20.39
CA ASP A 21 19.37 -7.44 -19.66
C ASP A 21 19.51 -7.04 -18.17
N ALA A 22 20.41 -7.73 -17.45
CA ALA A 22 20.68 -7.46 -16.03
C ALA A 22 21.20 -6.02 -15.75
N ASN A 23 21.75 -5.34 -16.75
CA ASN A 23 22.22 -3.96 -16.67
C ASN A 23 21.16 -2.95 -17.13
N GLY A 24 19.93 -3.40 -17.42
CA GLY A 24 18.84 -2.57 -17.93
C GLY A 24 19.05 -2.16 -19.39
N LYS A 25 19.89 -2.87 -20.16
CA LYS A 25 20.22 -2.55 -21.55
C LYS A 25 19.48 -3.46 -22.52
N VAL A 26 18.91 -2.87 -23.57
CA VAL A 26 18.43 -3.57 -24.77
C VAL A 26 19.11 -2.96 -26.00
N THR A 27 19.42 -3.79 -27.00
CA THR A 27 20.08 -3.40 -28.24
C THR A 27 19.30 -3.93 -29.44
N PHE A 28 19.13 -3.09 -30.44
CA PHE A 28 18.58 -3.46 -31.73
C PHE A 28 19.68 -3.22 -32.79
N ASP A 29 20.16 -4.29 -33.38
CA ASP A 29 21.29 -4.26 -34.30
C ASP A 29 20.85 -4.33 -35.78
N ASN A 30 21.79 -4.07 -36.71
CA ASN A 30 21.62 -4.18 -38.15
C ASN A 30 20.52 -3.25 -38.73
N LEU A 31 20.25 -2.13 -38.08
CA LEU A 31 19.33 -1.12 -38.62
C LEU A 31 20.03 -0.29 -39.70
N LYS A 32 19.31 0.03 -40.78
CA LYS A 32 19.77 0.91 -41.85
C LYS A 32 19.55 2.39 -41.45
N PRO A 33 20.25 3.35 -42.09
CA PRO A 33 19.87 4.76 -41.99
C PRO A 33 18.39 4.96 -42.29
N GLY A 34 17.67 5.71 -41.44
CA GLY A 34 16.22 5.91 -41.52
C GLY A 34 15.62 6.41 -40.22
N SER A 35 14.31 6.68 -40.25
CA SER A 35 13.52 7.05 -39.07
C SER A 35 12.87 5.84 -38.45
N TYR A 36 12.87 5.82 -37.12
CA TYR A 36 12.37 4.73 -36.31
C TYR A 36 11.64 5.28 -35.10
N SER A 37 10.86 4.42 -34.44
CA SER A 37 10.34 4.71 -33.11
C SER A 37 10.41 3.48 -32.24
N TYR A 38 10.46 3.68 -30.92
CA TYR A 38 10.38 2.61 -29.94
C TYR A 38 9.37 2.95 -28.85
N GLN A 39 8.83 1.91 -28.21
CA GLN A 39 7.83 2.00 -27.15
C GLN A 39 8.07 0.89 -26.15
N GLU A 40 7.88 1.19 -24.87
CA GLU A 40 7.80 0.15 -23.83
C GLU A 40 6.45 -0.56 -23.94
N ILE A 41 6.46 -1.88 -24.08
CA ILE A 41 5.26 -2.70 -24.24
C ILE A 41 5.00 -3.61 -23.04
N SER A 42 5.98 -3.75 -22.14
CA SER A 42 5.86 -4.45 -20.87
C SER A 42 6.93 -3.93 -19.92
N THR A 43 6.53 -3.67 -18.69
CA THR A 43 7.44 -3.29 -17.61
C THR A 43 7.58 -4.40 -16.59
N VAL A 44 8.45 -4.21 -15.60
CA VAL A 44 8.60 -5.13 -14.47
C VAL A 44 7.65 -4.74 -13.34
N ASP A 45 7.29 -5.70 -12.50
CA ASP A 45 6.39 -5.47 -11.38
C ASP A 45 6.91 -4.34 -10.46
N GLY A 46 5.98 -3.53 -9.96
CA GLY A 46 6.27 -2.37 -9.13
C GLY A 46 6.65 -1.10 -9.90
N TYR A 47 6.61 -1.11 -11.23
CA TYR A 47 6.86 0.09 -12.07
C TYR A 47 5.69 0.39 -13.00
N GLN A 48 5.53 1.67 -13.33
CA GLN A 48 4.53 2.14 -14.30
C GLN A 48 5.01 1.84 -15.72
N LEU A 49 4.11 1.31 -16.55
CA LEU A 49 4.36 1.16 -17.98
C LEU A 49 4.36 2.55 -18.65
N ASP A 50 5.42 2.86 -19.42
CA ASP A 50 5.49 4.08 -20.24
C ASP A 50 5.05 3.76 -21.67
N GLU A 51 3.77 3.94 -21.97
CA GLU A 51 3.19 3.70 -23.30
C GLU A 51 3.56 4.78 -24.33
N THR A 52 4.42 5.73 -23.97
CA THR A 52 4.85 6.79 -24.90
C THR A 52 5.72 6.21 -26.02
N LYS A 53 5.40 6.58 -27.25
CA LYS A 53 6.20 6.24 -28.43
C LYS A 53 7.25 7.32 -28.66
N TYR A 54 8.51 6.92 -28.76
CA TYR A 54 9.66 7.82 -28.90
C TYR A 54 10.30 7.64 -30.26
N ASP A 55 10.44 8.73 -31.00
CA ASP A 55 11.06 8.74 -32.32
C ASP A 55 12.58 8.94 -32.24
N PHE A 56 13.31 8.36 -33.16
CA PHE A 56 14.74 8.58 -33.38
C PHE A 56 15.11 8.34 -34.83
N SER A 57 16.29 8.81 -35.26
CA SER A 57 16.78 8.64 -36.62
C SER A 57 18.22 8.14 -36.59
N LEU A 58 18.54 7.24 -37.51
CA LEU A 58 19.90 6.83 -37.86
C LEU A 58 20.30 7.51 -39.17
N THR A 59 21.50 8.04 -39.19
CA THR A 59 22.08 8.65 -40.41
C THR A 59 23.33 7.88 -40.82
N SER A 60 23.78 8.05 -42.07
CA SER A 60 25.04 7.44 -42.51
C SER A 60 26.26 7.85 -41.68
N GLU A 61 26.18 9.01 -41.00
CA GLU A 61 27.25 9.55 -40.17
C GLU A 61 27.11 9.12 -38.70
N ASN A 62 25.87 8.77 -38.25
CA ASN A 62 25.58 8.34 -36.90
C ASN A 62 24.66 7.10 -36.91
N LEU A 63 25.29 5.93 -36.93
CA LEU A 63 24.61 4.61 -36.88
C LEU A 63 24.42 4.08 -35.47
N ASN A 64 24.91 4.79 -34.43
CA ASN A 64 24.80 4.38 -33.04
C ASN A 64 24.08 5.46 -32.23
N VAL A 65 22.81 5.23 -31.97
CA VAL A 65 21.99 6.11 -31.09
C VAL A 65 21.82 5.40 -29.75
N LYS A 66 22.18 6.06 -28.66
CA LYS A 66 21.96 5.60 -27.29
C LYS A 66 20.95 6.51 -26.61
N VAL A 67 19.92 5.91 -26.04
CA VAL A 67 18.90 6.60 -25.23
C VAL A 67 18.84 5.99 -23.85
N THR A 68 18.50 6.81 -22.85
CA THR A 68 18.25 6.34 -21.48
C THR A 68 16.82 6.72 -21.10
N ARG A 69 16.10 5.79 -20.47
CA ARG A 69 14.77 5.99 -19.91
C ARG A 69 14.74 5.51 -18.48
N GLU A 70 13.98 6.22 -17.66
CA GLU A 70 13.77 5.87 -16.25
C GLU A 70 12.33 5.42 -16.07
N ASN A 71 12.11 4.22 -15.55
CA ASN A 71 10.79 3.75 -15.18
C ASN A 71 10.40 4.33 -13.82
N LYS A 72 9.18 4.82 -13.71
CA LYS A 72 8.64 5.35 -12.46
C LYS A 72 8.12 4.21 -11.59
N PRO A 73 8.59 4.08 -10.33
CA PRO A 73 8.03 3.10 -9.43
C PRO A 73 6.58 3.42 -9.11
N ILE A 74 5.74 2.38 -9.02
CA ILE A 74 4.42 2.49 -8.41
C ILE A 74 4.62 2.64 -6.91
N LYS A 75 3.94 3.61 -6.31
CA LYS A 75 3.93 3.84 -4.87
C LYS A 75 2.58 3.44 -4.32
N GLY A 76 2.57 2.92 -3.11
CA GLY A 76 1.35 2.53 -2.42
C GLY A 76 0.98 3.49 -1.31
N CYS A 77 -0.26 3.38 -0.84
CA CYS A 77 -0.82 4.13 0.27
C CYS A 77 -1.52 3.18 1.24
N LEU A 78 -1.29 3.37 2.54
CA LEU A 78 -2.06 2.72 3.61
C LEU A 78 -2.83 3.78 4.39
N THR A 79 -4.16 3.67 4.37
CA THR A 79 -5.07 4.55 5.12
C THR A 79 -5.76 3.77 6.22
N VAL A 80 -5.73 4.27 7.45
CA VAL A 80 -6.54 3.75 8.55
C VAL A 80 -7.64 4.75 8.85
N ARG A 81 -8.89 4.26 8.82
CA ARG A 81 -10.07 4.97 9.30
C ARG A 81 -10.43 4.43 10.68
N LYS A 82 -10.19 5.22 11.69
CA LYS A 82 -10.45 4.91 13.09
C LYS A 82 -11.85 5.32 13.49
N VAL A 83 -12.66 4.38 13.98
CA VAL A 83 -14.06 4.63 14.35
C VAL A 83 -14.42 3.96 15.68
N ASP A 84 -15.52 4.39 16.29
CA ASP A 84 -16.15 3.68 17.39
C ASP A 84 -17.17 2.63 16.88
N VAL A 85 -17.84 1.96 17.81
CA VAL A 85 -18.86 0.93 17.52
C VAL A 85 -20.09 1.46 16.78
N THR A 86 -20.29 2.79 16.74
CA THR A 86 -21.38 3.45 15.99
C THR A 86 -20.94 3.90 14.61
N GLY A 87 -19.64 3.80 14.30
CA GLY A 87 -19.03 4.29 13.07
C GLY A 87 -18.59 5.74 13.13
N SER A 88 -18.66 6.39 14.30
CA SER A 88 -18.21 7.76 14.50
C SER A 88 -16.66 7.83 14.50
N PRO A 89 -16.05 8.85 13.85
CA PRO A 89 -14.60 8.95 13.73
C PRO A 89 -13.91 9.19 15.08
N LEU A 90 -12.76 8.59 15.28
CA LEU A 90 -11.96 8.68 16.50
C LEU A 90 -10.61 9.34 16.23
N ALA A 91 -10.43 10.55 16.75
CA ALA A 91 -9.15 11.26 16.75
C ALA A 91 -8.24 10.82 17.91
N GLY A 92 -6.92 10.97 17.74
CA GLY A 92 -5.95 10.81 18.82
C GLY A 92 -5.47 9.37 19.06
N ALA A 93 -5.83 8.41 18.21
CA ALA A 93 -5.17 7.10 18.17
C ALA A 93 -3.77 7.26 17.59
N GLU A 94 -2.73 6.75 18.27
CA GLU A 94 -1.37 6.68 17.70
C GLU A 94 -1.16 5.30 17.10
N LEU A 95 -0.83 5.29 15.82
CA LEU A 95 -0.64 4.08 15.00
C LEU A 95 0.82 4.01 14.55
N LEU A 96 1.42 2.83 14.70
CA LEU A 96 2.76 2.49 14.25
C LEU A 96 2.69 1.70 12.96
N LEU A 97 3.37 2.17 11.91
CA LEU A 97 3.64 1.41 10.70
C LEU A 97 5.03 0.82 10.75
N GLU A 98 5.11 -0.46 10.45
CA GLU A 98 6.36 -1.21 10.32
C GLU A 98 6.41 -1.92 8.97
N THR A 99 7.61 -2.18 8.46
CA THR A 99 7.85 -2.97 7.24
C THR A 99 8.75 -4.15 7.51
N SER A 100 8.60 -5.20 6.70
CA SER A 100 9.43 -6.41 6.76
C SER A 100 9.68 -6.98 5.37
N THR A 101 10.81 -7.66 5.20
CA THR A 101 11.15 -8.43 3.99
C THR A 101 11.00 -9.94 4.19
N ASP A 102 10.90 -10.40 5.43
CA ASP A 102 10.86 -11.83 5.80
C ASP A 102 9.63 -12.22 6.65
N GLY A 103 8.79 -11.23 6.97
CA GLY A 103 7.60 -11.40 7.83
C GLY A 103 7.91 -11.67 9.30
N LYS A 104 9.18 -11.63 9.71
CA LYS A 104 9.64 -11.93 11.09
C LYS A 104 10.30 -10.73 11.75
N ASN A 105 11.21 -10.08 11.02
CA ASN A 105 11.94 -8.90 11.50
C ASN A 105 11.24 -7.66 10.96
N TRP A 106 10.74 -6.82 11.88
CA TRP A 106 9.98 -5.62 11.56
C TRP A 106 10.78 -4.38 11.88
N THR A 107 10.78 -3.43 10.95
CA THR A 107 11.46 -2.13 11.06
C THR A 107 10.41 -1.03 11.04
N GLU A 108 10.50 -0.10 11.96
CA GLU A 108 9.61 1.07 12.03
C GLU A 108 9.76 1.93 10.77
N VAL A 109 8.63 2.23 10.15
CA VAL A 109 8.51 3.21 9.06
C VAL A 109 8.15 4.58 9.65
N GLY A 110 7.22 4.60 10.61
CA GLY A 110 6.83 5.81 11.31
C GLY A 110 5.52 5.66 12.08
N LYS A 111 5.20 6.71 12.85
CA LYS A 111 3.96 6.80 13.63
C LYS A 111 3.11 7.95 13.14
N ILE A 112 1.80 7.74 13.09
CA ILE A 112 0.81 8.78 12.78
C ILE A 112 -0.30 8.74 13.82
N THR A 113 -0.75 9.93 14.21
CA THR A 113 -1.92 10.08 15.07
C THR A 113 -3.14 10.39 14.22
N THR A 114 -4.26 9.69 14.46
CA THR A 114 -5.50 9.94 13.73
C THR A 114 -6.00 11.37 13.96
N ASP A 115 -6.38 12.01 12.88
CA ASP A 115 -6.90 13.37 12.88
C ASP A 115 -8.37 13.45 13.37
N LYS A 116 -8.99 14.65 13.27
CA LYS A 116 -10.39 14.87 13.70
C LYS A 116 -11.41 14.06 12.89
N THR A 117 -11.05 13.60 11.70
CA THR A 117 -11.87 12.73 10.85
C THR A 117 -11.62 11.25 11.10
N GLY A 118 -10.74 10.92 12.05
CA GLY A 118 -10.35 9.56 12.39
C GLY A 118 -9.36 8.94 11.39
N ILE A 119 -8.69 9.75 10.57
CA ILE A 119 -7.81 9.26 9.50
C ILE A 119 -6.34 9.35 9.91
N ALA A 120 -5.59 8.29 9.59
CA ALA A 120 -4.15 8.26 9.54
C ALA A 120 -3.73 7.63 8.21
N GLN A 121 -2.77 8.24 7.48
CA GLN A 121 -2.39 7.82 6.15
C GLN A 121 -0.87 7.86 5.98
N TRP A 122 -0.33 6.81 5.37
CA TRP A 122 1.06 6.71 4.92
C TRP A 122 1.09 6.60 3.40
N ASP A 123 1.79 7.52 2.77
CA ASP A 123 1.98 7.60 1.33
C ASP A 123 3.37 7.13 0.92
N ASP A 124 3.61 7.03 -0.38
CA ASP A 124 4.91 6.69 -0.97
C ASP A 124 5.49 5.34 -0.53
N LEU A 125 4.64 4.41 -0.13
CA LEU A 125 5.04 3.10 0.33
C LEU A 125 5.53 2.23 -0.83
N LYS A 126 6.54 1.39 -0.56
CA LYS A 126 7.13 0.49 -1.55
C LYS A 126 6.19 -0.67 -1.87
N ILE A 127 5.92 -0.91 -3.15
CA ILE A 127 5.21 -2.10 -3.62
C ILE A 127 6.08 -3.35 -3.44
N GLY A 128 5.45 -4.49 -3.10
CA GLY A 128 6.11 -5.76 -2.85
C GLY A 128 6.71 -5.92 -1.45
N ALA A 129 6.66 -4.88 -0.61
CA ALA A 129 7.07 -4.96 0.79
C ALA A 129 5.88 -5.39 1.67
N GLN A 130 6.19 -6.11 2.75
CA GLN A 130 5.21 -6.42 3.79
C GLN A 130 5.10 -5.27 4.79
N TYR A 131 3.89 -4.95 5.20
CA TYR A 131 3.58 -3.91 6.16
C TYR A 131 2.73 -4.44 7.30
N ARG A 132 2.91 -3.85 8.49
CA ARG A 132 2.09 -4.10 9.68
C ARG A 132 1.73 -2.78 10.32
N ILE A 133 0.45 -2.58 10.65
CA ILE A 133 -0.03 -1.42 11.41
C ILE A 133 -0.53 -1.90 12.77
N THR A 134 -0.01 -1.28 13.84
CA THR A 134 -0.40 -1.58 15.22
C THR A 134 -0.87 -0.30 15.91
N GLU A 135 -1.94 -0.37 16.70
CA GLU A 135 -2.33 0.72 17.58
C GLU A 135 -1.40 0.71 18.80
N VAL A 136 -0.60 1.76 18.98
CA VAL A 136 0.31 1.89 20.14
C VAL A 136 -0.26 2.78 21.24
N LYS A 137 -1.29 3.58 20.91
CA LYS A 137 -2.07 4.35 21.87
C LYS A 137 -3.51 4.49 21.38
N ALA A 138 -4.46 4.11 22.22
CA ALA A 138 -5.87 4.25 21.91
C ALA A 138 -6.33 5.72 22.00
N PRO A 139 -7.43 6.11 21.30
CA PRO A 139 -8.11 7.36 21.54
C PRO A 139 -8.53 7.50 23.01
N ALA A 140 -8.62 8.75 23.50
CA ALA A 140 -9.00 9.00 24.88
C ALA A 140 -10.39 8.41 25.18
N GLY A 141 -10.48 7.59 26.25
CA GLY A 141 -11.71 6.93 26.66
C GLY A 141 -12.00 5.59 25.95
N TYR A 142 -11.10 5.11 25.12
CA TYR A 142 -11.25 3.86 24.38
C TYR A 142 -10.20 2.81 24.79
N ILE A 143 -10.51 1.52 24.54
CA ILE A 143 -9.63 0.41 24.84
C ILE A 143 -8.64 0.21 23.70
N LEU A 144 -7.35 0.02 24.03
CA LEU A 144 -6.29 -0.29 23.08
C LEU A 144 -6.56 -1.62 22.37
N LEU A 145 -6.39 -1.66 21.07
CA LEU A 145 -6.47 -2.90 20.28
C LEU A 145 -5.14 -3.67 20.40
N ALA A 146 -5.24 -4.93 20.87
CA ALA A 146 -4.07 -5.77 21.13
C ALA A 146 -3.45 -6.37 19.86
N GLU A 147 -4.29 -6.59 18.83
CA GLU A 147 -3.86 -7.21 17.57
C GLU A 147 -3.53 -6.15 16.53
N PRO A 148 -2.63 -6.45 15.57
CA PRO A 148 -2.37 -5.57 14.45
C PRO A 148 -3.66 -5.27 13.66
N LEU A 149 -3.82 -4.00 13.28
CA LEU A 149 -4.95 -3.54 12.46
C LEU A 149 -4.84 -4.05 11.02
N PHE A 150 -3.60 -4.23 10.57
CA PHE A 150 -3.26 -4.71 9.24
C PHE A 150 -1.94 -5.48 9.29
N THR A 151 -1.85 -6.55 8.52
CA THR A 151 -0.61 -7.22 8.16
C THR A 151 -0.79 -7.75 6.74
N GLY A 152 0.03 -7.29 5.81
CA GLY A 152 -0.10 -7.65 4.39
C GLY A 152 0.97 -7.03 3.51
N THR A 153 0.90 -7.34 2.22
CA THR A 153 1.79 -6.80 1.18
C THR A 153 0.98 -5.87 0.28
N LEU A 154 1.55 -4.71 -0.06
CA LEU A 154 1.02 -3.88 -1.13
C LEU A 154 1.54 -4.41 -2.46
N ASP A 155 0.67 -4.52 -3.45
CA ASP A 155 1.03 -4.96 -4.80
C ASP A 155 0.62 -3.92 -5.86
N SER A 156 1.10 -4.10 -7.10
CA SER A 156 0.87 -3.15 -8.18
C SER A 156 -0.59 -3.09 -8.67
N THR A 157 -1.37 -4.13 -8.37
CA THR A 157 -2.80 -4.19 -8.74
C THR A 157 -3.70 -3.56 -7.70
N ASN A 158 -3.24 -3.51 -6.44
CA ASN A 158 -3.94 -2.87 -5.33
C ASN A 158 -2.93 -2.09 -4.46
N PRO A 159 -2.39 -0.97 -4.97
CA PRO A 159 -1.38 -0.20 -4.27
C PRO A 159 -1.95 0.57 -3.08
N ASP A 160 -3.25 0.88 -3.09
CA ASP A 160 -3.91 1.70 -2.08
C ASP A 160 -4.88 0.85 -1.25
N VAL A 161 -4.59 0.73 0.04
CA VAL A 161 -5.40 -0.08 0.96
C VAL A 161 -5.96 0.79 2.07
N THR A 162 -7.28 0.72 2.28
CA THR A 162 -7.98 1.38 3.39
C THR A 162 -8.45 0.35 4.41
N ILE A 163 -8.10 0.55 5.67
CA ILE A 163 -8.44 -0.28 6.82
C ILE A 163 -9.39 0.49 7.73
N THR A 164 -10.54 -0.08 8.06
CA THR A 164 -11.41 0.46 9.11
C THR A 164 -11.13 -0.26 10.42
N ALA A 165 -10.69 0.49 11.44
CA ALA A 165 -10.36 -0.04 12.77
C ALA A 165 -11.31 0.54 13.82
N CYS A 166 -12.01 -0.35 14.54
CA CYS A 166 -13.03 0.01 15.50
C CYS A 166 -12.53 -0.20 16.95
N ASN A 167 -12.62 0.84 17.79
CA ASN A 167 -12.40 0.72 19.23
C ASN A 167 -13.72 0.72 20.01
N SER A 168 -13.73 -0.08 21.06
CA SER A 168 -14.79 -0.04 22.07
C SER A 168 -14.44 0.99 23.15
N ALA A 169 -15.45 1.70 23.66
CA ALA A 169 -15.25 2.61 24.79
C ALA A 169 -14.77 1.86 26.04
N GLY A 170 -13.81 2.45 26.73
CA GLY A 170 -13.34 1.95 28.02
C GLY A 170 -14.40 2.17 29.09
N PHE A 171 -14.63 1.18 29.94
CA PHE A 171 -15.47 1.34 31.12
C PHE A 171 -14.69 2.08 32.21
N VAL A 172 -15.08 3.31 32.51
CA VAL A 172 -14.71 3.95 33.78
C VAL A 172 -15.74 3.46 34.80
N LEU A 173 -15.34 2.51 35.66
CA LEU A 173 -16.18 2.14 36.78
C LEU A 173 -16.38 3.38 37.66
N PRO A 174 -17.63 3.79 37.97
CA PRO A 174 -17.85 4.82 38.97
C PRO A 174 -17.24 4.39 40.29
N PHE A 175 -16.42 5.22 40.90
CA PHE A 175 -15.87 4.97 42.23
C PHE A 175 -16.99 5.10 43.25
N THR A 176 -17.85 4.08 43.34
CA THR A 176 -18.85 3.96 44.39
C THR A 176 -18.24 3.13 45.49
N GLY A 177 -17.76 3.80 46.53
CA GLY A 177 -17.33 3.18 47.78
C GLY A 177 -18.51 2.56 48.51
N GLY A 178 -19.09 1.48 47.98
CA GLY A 178 -20.19 0.73 48.55
C GLY A 178 -20.00 -0.78 48.34
N THR A 179 -20.22 -1.56 49.38
CA THR A 179 -20.08 -3.02 49.43
C THR A 179 -21.11 -3.75 48.57
N GLY A 180 -20.91 -3.78 47.24
CA GLY A 180 -21.79 -4.46 46.31
C GLY A 180 -21.07 -5.03 45.07
N PHE A 181 -19.90 -5.68 45.28
CA PHE A 181 -18.92 -5.94 44.25
C PHE A 181 -19.19 -7.12 43.29
N THR A 182 -20.12 -7.99 43.53
CA THR A 182 -20.22 -9.28 42.81
C THR A 182 -21.08 -9.23 41.55
N SER A 183 -22.02 -8.32 41.42
CA SER A 183 -22.94 -8.28 40.26
C SER A 183 -22.41 -7.46 39.06
N CYS A 184 -21.53 -6.46 39.29
CA CYS A 184 -21.03 -5.60 38.20
C CYS A 184 -19.99 -6.29 37.29
N PHE A 185 -19.21 -7.23 37.80
CA PHE A 185 -18.20 -7.92 36.99
C PHE A 185 -18.79 -8.83 35.90
N LEU A 186 -19.97 -9.42 36.15
CA LEU A 186 -20.63 -10.28 35.14
C LEU A 186 -21.17 -9.48 33.95
N PHE A 187 -21.66 -8.25 34.15
CA PHE A 187 -22.16 -7.42 33.05
C PHE A 187 -21.03 -6.78 32.25
N ALA A 188 -19.91 -6.41 32.87
CA ALA A 188 -18.74 -5.85 32.18
C ALA A 188 -18.07 -6.88 31.25
N ALA A 189 -17.94 -8.14 31.68
CA ALA A 189 -17.38 -9.22 30.89
C ALA A 189 -18.27 -9.57 29.67
N LEU A 190 -19.60 -9.53 29.82
CA LEU A 190 -20.55 -9.78 28.74
C LEU A 190 -20.56 -8.63 27.71
N ALA A 191 -20.44 -7.36 28.12
CA ALA A 191 -20.37 -6.20 27.22
C ALA A 191 -19.06 -6.17 26.43
N LEU A 192 -17.91 -6.56 27.05
CA LEU A 192 -16.62 -6.69 26.37
C LEU A 192 -16.64 -7.79 25.29
N MET A 193 -17.25 -8.94 25.59
CA MET A 193 -17.37 -10.02 24.61
C MET A 193 -18.31 -9.67 23.46
N ALA A 194 -19.40 -8.96 23.71
CA ALA A 194 -20.31 -8.48 22.66
C ALA A 194 -19.65 -7.41 21.77
N GLY A 195 -18.91 -6.45 22.36
CA GLY A 195 -18.19 -5.42 21.61
C GLY A 195 -17.13 -6.00 20.66
N VAL A 196 -16.33 -6.95 21.14
CA VAL A 196 -15.33 -7.66 20.33
C VAL A 196 -15.99 -8.49 19.22
N TYR A 197 -17.15 -9.13 19.51
CA TYR A 197 -17.88 -9.91 18.52
C TYR A 197 -18.45 -9.03 17.39
N PHE A 198 -19.02 -7.86 17.71
CA PHE A 198 -19.56 -6.95 16.72
C PHE A 198 -18.46 -6.28 15.86
N CYS A 199 -17.35 -5.87 16.45
CA CYS A 199 -16.19 -5.37 15.69
C CYS A 199 -15.62 -6.45 14.76
N LYS A 200 -15.46 -7.68 15.23
CA LYS A 200 -14.94 -8.80 14.43
C LYS A 200 -15.87 -9.17 13.25
N LYS A 201 -17.19 -9.02 13.41
CA LYS A 201 -18.18 -9.29 12.35
C LYS A 201 -18.18 -8.21 11.27
N SER A 202 -17.87 -6.95 11.58
CA SER A 202 -17.70 -5.86 10.59
C SER A 202 -16.49 -6.07 9.67
N TYR A 203 -15.47 -6.81 10.10
CA TYR A 203 -14.27 -7.11 9.31
C TYR A 203 -14.49 -8.10 8.16
N ILE A 204 -15.60 -8.85 8.13
CA ILE A 204 -15.81 -9.95 7.17
C ILE A 204 -16.66 -9.54 5.97
N THR A 205 -17.29 -8.37 5.96
CA THR A 205 -17.96 -7.85 4.76
C THR A 205 -16.91 -7.26 3.81
N LYS A 206 -16.25 -8.13 3.03
CA LYS A 206 -15.61 -7.72 1.77
C LYS A 206 -16.73 -7.17 0.87
N GLU A 207 -16.62 -5.90 0.51
CA GLU A 207 -17.33 -5.39 -0.64
C GLU A 207 -16.81 -6.12 -1.88
N THR A 208 -17.57 -7.12 -2.33
CA THR A 208 -17.50 -7.62 -3.72
C THR A 208 -18.44 -6.74 -4.52
N ASN A 209 -17.88 -5.83 -5.30
CA ASN A 209 -18.45 -5.31 -6.52
C ASN A 209 -17.38 -5.23 -7.58
#